data_26376f09cdc54fa81417c8be560478ce
#
_entry.id   26376f09cdc54fa81417c8be560478ce
#
_cell.length_a   1.000
_cell.length_b   1.000
_cell.length_c   1.000
_cell.angle_alpha   90.00
_cell.angle_beta   90.00
_cell.angle_gamma   90.00
#
_symmetry.space_group_name_H-M   'P 1'
#
loop_
_entity.id
_entity.type
_entity.pdbx_description
1 polymer ?
#
loop_
_entity_poly.entity_id
_entity_poly.type
_entity_poly.pdbx_seq_one_letter_code
_entity_poly.pdbx_strand_id
1 'polypeptide(L)'
;MRIIVSGGGTGGHIYPAISIIQELKKRDPDNKILYVGEVDGMEKEIAKKYSIDYEGIRVKGMPRKINGQIFIFLKELFFGLRQSKKILKNFKPDVIIGTGGFVSGPILYKGSKTEAFTMIHEQNTYPGVANRILSKYVDKIAITYEESKKYFKNPERTVLTGNPIRDDFELCDRESVYKKFSLDKKDRKRHV
;
A
#
# COMPACT_ATOMS: atom_id res chain seq x y z
N MET A 1 15.31 -10.74 -6.07
CA MET A 1 14.75 -10.75 -4.70
C MET A 1 13.31 -11.26 -4.69
N ARG A 2 12.80 -11.71 -3.54
CA ARG A 2 11.39 -12.11 -3.32
C ARG A 2 10.70 -11.03 -2.49
N ILE A 3 9.74 -10.34 -3.08
CA ILE A 3 9.15 -9.14 -2.49
C ILE A 3 7.64 -9.33 -2.38
N ILE A 4 7.09 -9.09 -1.19
CA ILE A 4 5.65 -8.96 -0.98
C ILE A 4 5.30 -7.48 -0.93
N VAL A 5 4.29 -7.09 -1.70
CA VAL A 5 3.69 -5.75 -1.61
C VAL A 5 2.22 -5.90 -1.21
N SER A 6 1.75 -5.07 -0.28
CA SER A 6 0.38 -5.12 0.23
C SER A 6 -0.19 -3.73 0.42
N GLY A 7 -1.40 -3.55 -0.08
CA GLY A 7 -2.16 -2.31 0.08
C GLY A 7 -3.56 -2.50 -0.50
N GLY A 8 -4.57 -1.86 0.05
CA GLY A 8 -5.91 -2.10 -0.45
C GLY A 8 -7.00 -1.23 0.17
N GLY A 9 -8.23 -1.54 -0.19
CA GLY A 9 -9.41 -0.84 0.26
C GLY A 9 -9.71 0.46 -0.48
N THR A 10 -8.71 1.17 -0.99
CA THR A 10 -8.88 2.39 -1.80
C THR A 10 -7.76 2.55 -2.83
N GLY A 11 -8.04 3.29 -3.90
CA GLY A 11 -7.03 3.63 -4.91
C GLY A 11 -5.80 4.33 -4.32
N GLY A 12 -5.99 5.14 -3.26
CA GLY A 12 -4.90 5.84 -2.57
C GLY A 12 -3.85 4.91 -1.94
N HIS A 13 -4.20 3.66 -1.65
CA HIS A 13 -3.24 2.65 -1.18
C HIS A 13 -2.79 1.71 -2.30
N ILE A 14 -3.66 1.42 -3.25
CA ILE A 14 -3.38 0.46 -4.33
C ILE A 14 -2.38 1.04 -5.33
N TYR A 15 -2.61 2.26 -5.81
CA TYR A 15 -1.75 2.84 -6.84
C TYR A 15 -0.31 3.10 -6.39
N PRO A 16 -0.03 3.58 -5.16
CA PRO A 16 1.34 3.59 -4.63
C PRO A 16 2.00 2.21 -4.61
N ALA A 17 1.26 1.15 -4.27
CA ALA A 17 1.77 -0.22 -4.33
C ALA A 17 2.15 -0.62 -5.76
N ILE A 18 1.28 -0.33 -6.74
CA ILE A 18 1.55 -0.60 -8.16
C ILE A 18 2.79 0.18 -8.63
N SER A 19 2.91 1.47 -8.30
CA SER A 19 4.05 2.29 -8.67
C SER A 19 5.37 1.73 -8.12
N ILE A 20 5.37 1.29 -6.86
CA ILE A 20 6.53 0.64 -6.25
C ILE A 20 6.88 -0.65 -6.99
N ILE A 21 5.88 -1.48 -7.34
CA ILE A 21 6.09 -2.73 -8.09
C ILE A 21 6.67 -2.46 -9.47
N GLN A 22 6.16 -1.47 -10.19
CA GLN A 22 6.66 -1.09 -11.51
C GLN A 22 8.12 -0.70 -11.43
N GLU A 23 8.49 0.16 -10.48
CA GLU A 23 9.87 0.59 -10.30
C GLU A 23 10.80 -0.56 -9.88
N LEU A 24 10.34 -1.47 -9.01
CA LEU A 24 11.12 -2.66 -8.61
C LEU A 24 11.38 -3.61 -9.77
N LYS A 25 10.39 -3.83 -10.65
CA LYS A 25 10.54 -4.65 -11.86
C LYS A 25 11.43 -3.98 -12.91
N LYS A 26 11.39 -2.65 -13.02
CA LYS A 26 12.23 -1.88 -13.92
C LYS A 26 13.71 -1.93 -13.52
N ARG A 27 13.99 -1.85 -12.20
CA ARG A 27 15.36 -1.95 -11.68
C ARG A 27 15.95 -3.35 -11.78
N ASP A 28 15.14 -4.36 -11.57
CA ASP A 28 15.55 -5.75 -11.61
C ASP A 28 14.37 -6.63 -12.05
N PRO A 29 14.30 -7.01 -13.35
CA PRO A 29 13.24 -7.86 -13.89
C PRO A 29 13.12 -9.23 -13.22
N ASP A 30 14.21 -9.74 -12.61
CA ASP A 30 14.22 -11.05 -11.93
C ASP A 30 13.57 -11.02 -10.55
N ASN A 31 13.15 -9.86 -10.08
CA ASN A 31 12.40 -9.74 -8.84
C ASN A 31 11.09 -10.54 -8.89
N LYS A 32 10.95 -11.49 -7.96
CA LYS A 32 9.70 -12.23 -7.76
C LYS A 32 8.80 -11.41 -6.84
N ILE A 33 7.72 -10.86 -7.40
CA ILE A 33 6.83 -9.96 -6.67
C ILE A 33 5.47 -10.62 -6.50
N LEU A 34 4.98 -10.67 -5.26
CA LEU A 34 3.65 -11.12 -4.90
C LEU A 34 2.85 -9.96 -4.30
N TYR A 35 1.71 -9.66 -4.88
CA TYR A 35 0.74 -8.74 -4.26
C TYR A 35 -0.15 -9.49 -3.28
N VAL A 36 -0.23 -9.02 -2.04
CA VAL A 36 -1.16 -9.57 -1.04
C VAL A 36 -2.25 -8.54 -0.77
N GLY A 37 -3.49 -8.88 -1.10
CA GLY A 37 -4.66 -8.02 -0.95
C GLY A 37 -5.85 -8.73 -0.32
N GLU A 38 -7.02 -8.09 -0.29
CA GLU A 38 -8.27 -8.71 0.17
C GLU A 38 -8.78 -9.69 -0.89
N VAL A 39 -9.38 -10.83 -0.46
CA VAL A 39 -9.88 -11.88 -1.37
C VAL A 39 -10.81 -11.31 -2.45
N ASP A 40 -11.70 -10.40 -2.08
CA ASP A 40 -12.68 -9.76 -2.97
C ASP A 40 -12.40 -8.25 -3.14
N GLY A 41 -11.16 -7.82 -2.87
CA GLY A 41 -10.74 -6.42 -2.98
C GLY A 41 -10.57 -5.95 -4.43
N MET A 42 -10.78 -4.65 -4.66
CA MET A 42 -10.57 -4.03 -5.98
C MET A 42 -9.12 -4.14 -6.47
N GLU A 43 -8.17 -4.30 -5.55
CA GLU A 43 -6.75 -4.51 -5.84
C GLU A 43 -6.48 -5.79 -6.63
N LYS A 44 -7.33 -6.80 -6.54
CA LYS A 44 -7.22 -8.06 -7.29
C LYS A 44 -7.30 -7.83 -8.81
N GLU A 45 -8.32 -7.09 -9.26
CA GLU A 45 -8.48 -6.77 -10.67
C GLU A 45 -7.38 -5.83 -11.17
N ILE A 46 -6.94 -4.90 -10.32
CA ILE A 46 -5.84 -4.00 -10.65
C ILE A 46 -4.53 -4.79 -10.79
N ALA A 47 -4.19 -5.68 -9.84
CA ALA A 47 -3.00 -6.52 -9.92
C ALA A 47 -3.02 -7.39 -11.20
N LYS A 48 -4.17 -7.96 -11.56
CA LYS A 48 -4.36 -8.71 -12.81
C LYS A 48 -4.08 -7.85 -14.04
N LYS A 49 -4.57 -6.61 -14.07
CA LYS A 49 -4.31 -5.66 -15.18
C LYS A 49 -2.82 -5.39 -15.40
N TYR A 50 -2.03 -5.38 -14.32
CA TYR A 50 -0.58 -5.16 -14.36
C TYR A 50 0.23 -6.47 -14.40
N SER A 51 -0.42 -7.63 -14.61
CA SER A 51 0.23 -8.96 -14.66
C SER A 51 1.10 -9.22 -13.43
N ILE A 52 0.55 -8.93 -12.24
CA ILE A 52 1.21 -9.13 -10.94
C ILE A 52 0.56 -10.34 -10.27
N ASP A 53 1.40 -11.28 -9.77
CA ASP A 53 0.94 -12.41 -8.98
C ASP A 53 0.19 -11.93 -7.74
N TYR A 54 -0.95 -12.55 -7.43
CA TYR A 54 -1.85 -12.10 -6.37
C TYR A 54 -2.26 -13.24 -5.44
N GLU A 55 -2.18 -13.00 -4.14
CA GLU A 55 -2.82 -13.84 -3.12
C GLU A 55 -3.76 -13.02 -2.24
N GLY A 56 -4.99 -13.51 -2.08
CA GLY A 56 -6.01 -12.87 -1.26
C GLY A 56 -6.00 -13.38 0.17
N ILE A 57 -6.11 -12.46 1.15
CA ILE A 57 -6.35 -12.78 2.55
C ILE A 57 -7.69 -12.22 3.02
N ARG A 58 -8.30 -12.90 4.00
CA ARG A 58 -9.54 -12.44 4.61
C ARG A 58 -9.22 -11.33 5.60
N VAL A 59 -9.80 -10.16 5.36
CA VAL A 59 -9.68 -9.00 6.25
C VAL A 59 -11.00 -8.25 6.26
N LYS A 60 -11.21 -7.48 7.30
CA LYS A 60 -12.32 -6.53 7.37
C LYS A 60 -11.85 -5.26 8.07
N GLY A 61 -12.38 -4.12 7.62
CA GLY A 61 -12.10 -2.85 8.27
C GLY A 61 -12.54 -2.84 9.74
N MET A 62 -11.76 -2.21 10.59
CA MET A 62 -12.12 -2.04 12.00
C MET A 62 -13.42 -1.23 12.10
N PRO A 63 -14.44 -1.72 12.80
CA PRO A 63 -15.70 -0.99 12.96
C PRO A 63 -15.47 0.30 13.76
N ARG A 64 -16.14 1.39 13.35
CA ARG A 64 -16.03 2.69 14.02
C ARG A 64 -16.78 2.73 15.37
N LYS A 65 -17.76 1.85 15.56
CA LYS A 65 -18.54 1.71 16.81
C LYS A 65 -18.35 0.32 17.36
N ILE A 66 -18.29 0.21 18.68
CA ILE A 66 -18.24 -1.08 19.39
C ILE A 66 -19.67 -1.67 19.36
N ASN A 67 -19.88 -2.61 18.44
CA ASN A 67 -21.11 -3.38 18.27
C ASN A 67 -20.78 -4.81 17.88
N GLY A 68 -21.77 -5.64 17.54
CA GLY A 68 -21.56 -7.02 17.12
C GLY A 68 -20.58 -7.22 15.95
N GLN A 69 -20.31 -6.17 15.17
CA GLN A 69 -19.33 -6.23 14.07
C GLN A 69 -17.89 -6.41 14.57
N ILE A 70 -17.60 -6.12 15.85
CA ILE A 70 -16.27 -6.36 16.43
C ILE A 70 -15.91 -7.84 16.42
N PHE A 71 -16.87 -8.74 16.66
CA PHE A 71 -16.62 -10.18 16.60
C PHE A 71 -16.31 -10.65 15.18
N ILE A 72 -17.00 -10.07 14.19
CA ILE A 72 -16.71 -10.36 12.77
C ILE A 72 -15.30 -9.87 12.42
N PHE A 73 -14.95 -8.65 12.82
CA PHE A 73 -13.61 -8.09 12.61
C PHE A 73 -12.52 -8.98 13.24
N LEU A 74 -12.68 -9.41 14.49
CA LEU A 74 -11.71 -10.27 15.18
C LEU A 74 -11.59 -11.63 14.52
N LYS A 75 -12.70 -12.22 14.07
CA LYS A 75 -12.72 -13.48 13.30
C LYS A 75 -11.93 -13.33 11.99
N GLU A 76 -12.22 -12.31 11.19
CA GLU A 76 -11.54 -12.09 9.92
C GLU A 76 -10.05 -11.76 10.13
N LEU A 77 -9.71 -10.98 11.15
CA LEU A 77 -8.33 -10.70 11.55
C LEU A 77 -7.57 -12.01 11.89
N PHE A 78 -8.19 -12.91 12.65
CA PHE A 78 -7.60 -14.20 12.99
C PHE A 78 -7.31 -15.03 11.74
N PHE A 79 -8.27 -15.14 10.81
CA PHE A 79 -8.07 -15.84 9.54
C PHE A 79 -7.01 -15.17 8.68
N GLY A 80 -7.04 -13.84 8.56
CA GLY A 80 -6.02 -13.07 7.82
C GLY A 80 -4.61 -13.31 8.36
N LEU A 81 -4.44 -13.35 9.68
CA LEU A 81 -3.15 -13.66 10.31
C LEU A 81 -2.66 -15.09 10.03
N ARG A 82 -3.58 -16.08 9.99
CA ARG A 82 -3.23 -17.47 9.62
C ARG A 82 -2.85 -17.59 8.15
N GLN A 83 -3.63 -16.96 7.26
CA GLN A 83 -3.34 -16.93 5.83
C GLN A 83 -2.02 -16.23 5.55
N SER A 84 -1.77 -15.07 6.18
CA SER A 84 -0.49 -14.36 6.09
C SER A 84 0.70 -15.24 6.51
N LYS A 85 0.57 -15.99 7.62
CA LYS A 85 1.61 -16.95 8.06
C LYS A 85 1.88 -18.01 7.00
N LYS A 86 0.83 -18.54 6.34
CA LYS A 86 0.96 -19.53 5.26
C LYS A 86 1.67 -18.95 4.04
N ILE A 87 1.27 -17.74 3.62
CA ILE A 87 1.89 -17.01 2.49
C ILE A 87 3.39 -16.79 2.76
N LEU A 88 3.74 -16.25 3.93
CA LEU A 88 5.14 -16.01 4.32
C LEU A 88 5.97 -17.29 4.31
N LYS A 89 5.43 -18.40 4.82
CA LYS A 89 6.12 -19.69 4.82
C LYS A 89 6.39 -20.22 3.41
N ASN A 90 5.41 -20.04 2.49
CA ASN A 90 5.50 -20.55 1.12
C ASN A 90 6.35 -19.63 0.24
N PHE A 91 6.10 -18.33 0.32
CA PHE A 91 6.77 -17.34 -0.53
C PHE A 91 8.18 -17.00 -0.04
N LYS A 92 8.46 -17.05 1.28
CA LYS A 92 9.74 -16.71 1.91
C LYS A 92 10.29 -15.38 1.39
N PRO A 93 9.63 -14.25 1.68
CA PRO A 93 10.05 -12.96 1.18
C PRO A 93 11.34 -12.47 1.83
N ASP A 94 12.16 -11.77 1.05
CA ASP A 94 13.30 -10.98 1.55
C ASP A 94 12.82 -9.62 2.07
N VAL A 95 11.77 -9.06 1.42
CA VAL A 95 11.22 -7.72 1.74
C VAL A 95 9.70 -7.75 1.70
N ILE A 96 9.08 -7.01 2.63
CA ILE A 96 7.61 -6.82 2.68
C ILE A 96 7.32 -5.32 2.76
N ILE A 97 6.54 -4.82 1.80
CA ILE A 97 6.18 -3.40 1.69
C ILE A 97 4.66 -3.26 1.84
N GLY A 98 4.23 -2.41 2.77
CA GLY A 98 2.82 -2.05 2.93
C GLY A 98 2.56 -0.60 2.56
N THR A 99 1.53 -0.36 1.76
CA THR A 99 1.12 1.00 1.39
C THR A 99 -0.14 1.46 2.10
N GLY A 100 -0.64 0.66 3.05
CA GLY A 100 -1.80 1.00 3.85
C GLY A 100 -3.06 0.17 3.52
N GLY A 101 -4.15 0.55 4.16
CA GLY A 101 -5.36 -0.28 4.19
C GLY A 101 -5.29 -1.37 5.25
N PHE A 102 -6.46 -1.93 5.60
CA PHE A 102 -6.54 -2.96 6.65
C PHE A 102 -5.84 -4.26 6.25
N VAL A 103 -5.75 -4.53 4.94
CA VAL A 103 -5.15 -5.75 4.40
C VAL A 103 -3.64 -5.82 4.62
N SER A 104 -2.95 -4.68 4.67
CA SER A 104 -1.51 -4.65 4.95
C SER A 104 -1.18 -5.04 6.41
N GLY A 105 -2.16 -4.91 7.32
CA GLY A 105 -1.98 -5.19 8.75
C GLY A 105 -1.47 -6.61 9.04
N PRO A 106 -2.23 -7.67 8.68
CA PRO A 106 -1.87 -9.05 8.99
C PRO A 106 -0.53 -9.49 8.38
N ILE A 107 -0.28 -9.16 7.11
CA ILE A 107 0.92 -9.61 6.41
C ILE A 107 2.18 -8.94 6.96
N LEU A 108 2.15 -7.62 7.19
CA LEU A 108 3.27 -6.89 7.77
C LEU A 108 3.50 -7.25 9.24
N TYR A 109 2.44 -7.38 10.05
CA TYR A 109 2.59 -7.82 11.43
C TYR A 109 3.22 -9.21 11.54
N LYS A 110 2.81 -10.16 10.69
CA LYS A 110 3.43 -11.48 10.67
C LYS A 110 4.83 -11.45 10.06
N GLY A 111 5.04 -10.64 9.03
CA GLY A 111 6.34 -10.45 8.40
C GLY A 111 7.38 -9.87 9.34
N SER A 112 7.00 -8.90 10.18
CA SER A 112 7.90 -8.32 11.18
C SER A 112 8.35 -9.30 12.28
N LYS A 113 7.88 -10.54 12.27
CA LYS A 113 8.32 -11.64 13.13
C LYS A 113 9.19 -12.66 12.38
N THR A 114 9.60 -12.35 11.16
CA THR A 114 10.51 -13.15 10.32
C THR A 114 11.80 -12.37 10.09
N GLU A 115 12.70 -12.92 9.31
CA GLU A 115 13.95 -12.24 8.91
C GLU A 115 13.75 -11.27 7.72
N ALA A 116 12.53 -11.22 7.15
CA ALA A 116 12.23 -10.31 6.05
C ALA A 116 12.29 -8.84 6.50
N PHE A 117 12.95 -8.00 5.71
CA PHE A 117 12.91 -6.56 5.92
C PHE A 117 11.51 -6.01 5.69
N THR A 118 11.00 -5.24 6.62
CA THR A 118 9.62 -4.73 6.59
C THR A 118 9.57 -3.22 6.49
N MET A 119 8.71 -2.71 5.58
CA MET A 119 8.53 -1.29 5.38
C MET A 119 7.06 -0.93 5.17
N ILE A 120 6.63 0.22 5.68
CA ILE A 120 5.36 0.84 5.31
C ILE A 120 5.61 2.15 4.58
N HIS A 121 4.69 2.50 3.68
CA HIS A 121 4.62 3.81 3.05
C HIS A 121 3.32 4.52 3.46
N GLU A 122 3.44 5.78 3.88
CA GLU A 122 2.31 6.64 4.26
C GLU A 122 2.16 7.80 3.29
N GLN A 123 0.96 7.89 2.69
CA GLN A 123 0.65 8.89 1.66
C GLN A 123 0.09 10.20 2.24
N ASN A 124 -0.40 10.17 3.47
CA ASN A 124 -1.13 11.27 4.07
C ASN A 124 -0.33 12.00 5.15
N THR A 125 -0.61 13.28 5.34
CA THR A 125 -0.07 14.06 6.46
C THR A 125 -0.51 13.49 7.82
N TYR A 126 -1.78 13.03 7.92
CA TYR A 126 -2.26 12.28 9.08
C TYR A 126 -2.32 10.78 8.76
N PRO A 127 -1.45 9.98 9.38
CA PRO A 127 -1.33 8.56 9.02
C PRO A 127 -2.57 7.73 9.32
N GLY A 128 -2.85 6.78 8.44
CA GLY A 128 -3.90 5.79 8.65
C GLY A 128 -3.68 4.93 9.89
N VAL A 129 -4.78 4.43 10.47
CA VAL A 129 -4.75 3.63 11.71
C VAL A 129 -3.84 2.40 11.55
N ALA A 130 -3.93 1.70 10.43
CA ALA A 130 -3.09 0.53 10.16
C ALA A 130 -1.59 0.90 10.20
N ASN A 131 -1.18 1.95 9.49
CA ASN A 131 0.21 2.40 9.45
C ASN A 131 0.71 2.87 10.81
N ARG A 132 -0.12 3.57 11.61
CA ARG A 132 0.25 3.95 12.99
C ARG A 132 0.49 2.74 13.90
N ILE A 133 -0.31 1.67 13.74
CA ILE A 133 -0.12 0.43 14.50
C ILE A 133 1.14 -0.29 14.02
N LEU A 134 1.30 -0.44 12.71
CA LEU A 134 2.41 -1.16 12.09
C LEU A 134 3.78 -0.49 12.32
N SER A 135 3.81 0.85 12.45
CA SER A 135 5.03 1.60 12.71
C SER A 135 5.82 1.14 13.93
N LYS A 136 5.15 0.44 14.87
CA LYS A 136 5.80 -0.12 16.06
C LYS A 136 6.65 -1.36 15.76
N TYR A 137 6.37 -2.02 14.63
CA TYR A 137 6.89 -3.35 14.32
C TYR A 137 7.83 -3.36 13.11
N VAL A 138 7.61 -2.46 12.14
CA VAL A 138 8.38 -2.44 10.88
C VAL A 138 9.74 -1.80 11.04
N ASP A 139 10.67 -2.14 10.15
CA ASP A 139 12.04 -1.65 10.15
C ASP A 139 12.14 -0.21 9.63
N LYS A 140 11.34 0.16 8.61
CA LYS A 140 11.33 1.50 8.02
C LYS A 140 9.92 2.00 7.73
N ILE A 141 9.79 3.33 7.73
CA ILE A 141 8.54 4.05 7.47
C ILE A 141 8.85 5.11 6.42
N ALA A 142 8.46 4.85 5.16
CA ALA A 142 8.52 5.85 4.11
C ALA A 142 7.34 6.82 4.26
N ILE A 143 7.59 8.12 4.21
CA ILE A 143 6.57 9.15 4.38
C ILE A 143 6.55 10.12 3.21
N THR A 144 5.34 10.57 2.84
CA THR A 144 5.15 11.60 1.82
C THR A 144 5.39 13.00 2.37
N TYR A 145 5.02 13.23 3.62
CA TYR A 145 5.07 14.53 4.27
C TYR A 145 5.81 14.46 5.60
N GLU A 146 6.74 15.37 5.85
CA GLU A 146 7.52 15.41 7.09
C GLU A 146 6.63 15.56 8.33
N GLU A 147 5.52 16.28 8.20
CA GLU A 147 4.55 16.52 9.27
C GLU A 147 3.90 15.23 9.79
N SER A 148 3.90 14.16 8.99
CA SER A 148 3.35 12.86 9.41
C SER A 148 4.22 12.16 10.44
N LYS A 149 5.51 12.48 10.50
CA LYS A 149 6.52 11.88 11.38
C LYS A 149 6.13 11.89 12.86
N LYS A 150 5.56 12.99 13.34
CA LYS A 150 5.14 13.16 14.74
C LYS A 150 4.06 12.17 15.22
N TYR A 151 3.37 11.52 14.30
CA TYR A 151 2.31 10.56 14.64
C TYR A 151 2.79 9.12 14.77
N PHE A 152 4.05 8.85 14.41
CA PHE A 152 4.63 7.52 14.53
C PHE A 152 5.35 7.36 15.87
N LYS A 153 5.29 6.13 16.40
CA LYS A 153 5.92 5.84 17.70
C LYS A 153 7.46 5.83 17.61
N ASN A 154 7.99 5.46 16.44
CA ASN A 154 9.43 5.36 16.18
C ASN A 154 9.81 6.33 15.04
N PRO A 155 9.81 7.65 15.30
CA PRO A 155 10.03 8.66 14.25
C PRO A 155 11.43 8.58 13.62
N GLU A 156 12.41 8.00 14.31
CA GLU A 156 13.77 7.76 13.80
C GLU A 156 13.82 6.73 12.66
N ARG A 157 12.77 5.92 12.50
CA ARG A 157 12.64 4.96 11.39
C ARG A 157 12.03 5.58 10.15
N THR A 158 11.60 6.84 10.19
CA THR A 158 10.98 7.52 9.07
C THR A 158 12.01 7.99 8.05
N VAL A 159 11.64 7.91 6.77
CA VAL A 159 12.40 8.45 5.64
C VAL A 159 11.44 9.22 4.74
N LEU A 160 11.75 10.47 4.45
CA LEU A 160 10.97 11.29 3.52
C LEU A 160 11.25 10.84 2.08
N THR A 161 10.27 10.26 1.42
CA THR A 161 10.40 9.72 0.06
C THR A 161 9.50 10.41 -0.96
N GLY A 162 8.51 11.16 -0.50
CA GLY A 162 7.41 11.61 -1.36
C GLY A 162 6.43 10.46 -1.67
N ASN A 163 5.45 10.75 -2.52
CA ASN A 163 4.44 9.76 -2.94
C ASN A 163 4.87 9.07 -4.24
N PRO A 164 4.88 7.74 -4.32
CA PRO A 164 5.16 7.02 -5.55
C PRO A 164 4.16 7.36 -6.65
N ILE A 165 4.66 7.72 -7.82
CA ILE A 165 3.87 8.10 -9.01
C ILE A 165 3.96 6.95 -10.01
N ARG A 166 2.86 6.65 -10.70
CA ARG A 166 2.83 5.64 -11.77
C ARG A 166 3.58 6.11 -13.01
N ASP A 167 4.22 5.19 -13.71
CA ASP A 167 4.96 5.48 -14.95
C ASP A 167 4.02 5.83 -16.14
N ASP A 168 2.74 5.51 -16.04
CA ASP A 168 1.73 5.80 -17.07
C ASP A 168 1.18 7.25 -17.04
N PHE A 169 1.78 8.14 -16.24
CA PHE A 169 1.57 9.57 -16.34
C PHE A 169 2.35 10.12 -17.55
N GLU A 170 1.70 10.13 -18.71
CA GLU A 170 2.22 10.88 -19.84
C GLU A 170 2.13 12.39 -19.54
N LEU A 171 3.26 13.08 -19.73
CA LEU A 171 3.26 14.54 -19.76
C LEU A 171 2.50 14.96 -21.01
N CYS A 172 1.21 15.20 -20.88
CA CYS A 172 0.42 15.72 -21.98
C CYS A 172 0.85 17.16 -22.27
N ASP A 173 1.06 17.47 -23.55
CA ASP A 173 1.19 18.84 -23.99
C ASP A 173 -0.03 19.69 -23.55
N ARG A 174 0.24 20.85 -23.00
CA ARG A 174 -0.78 21.72 -22.42
C ARG A 174 -1.86 22.09 -23.44
N GLU A 175 -1.49 22.33 -24.69
CA GLU A 175 -2.43 22.72 -25.74
C GLU A 175 -3.38 21.57 -26.09
N SER A 176 -2.86 20.35 -26.15
CA SER A 176 -3.67 19.15 -26.38
C SER A 176 -4.71 18.93 -25.28
N VAL A 177 -4.35 19.20 -24.02
CA VAL A 177 -5.27 19.12 -22.87
C VAL A 177 -6.36 20.20 -22.96
N TYR A 178 -5.99 21.44 -23.22
CA TYR A 178 -6.98 22.52 -23.41
C TYR A 178 -7.99 22.17 -24.52
N LYS A 179 -7.50 21.66 -25.65
CA LYS A 179 -8.36 21.22 -26.77
C LYS A 179 -9.25 20.04 -26.39
N LYS A 180 -8.68 19.02 -25.72
CA LYS A 180 -9.40 17.80 -25.33
C LYS A 180 -10.55 18.07 -24.34
N PHE A 181 -10.36 19.01 -23.43
CA PHE A 181 -11.35 19.34 -22.40
C PHE A 181 -12.12 20.64 -22.68
N SER A 182 -11.97 21.23 -23.88
CA SER A 182 -12.64 22.48 -24.29
C SER A 182 -12.44 23.62 -23.27
N LEU A 183 -11.23 23.74 -22.70
CA LEU A 183 -10.91 24.75 -21.71
C LEU A 183 -10.49 26.05 -22.38
N ASP A 184 -10.93 27.22 -21.84
CA ASP A 184 -10.45 28.51 -22.30
C ASP A 184 -9.07 28.82 -21.72
N LYS A 185 -8.12 29.26 -22.58
CA LYS A 185 -6.78 29.72 -22.16
C LYS A 185 -6.81 30.88 -21.15
N LYS A 186 -7.93 31.60 -21.07
CA LYS A 186 -8.17 32.70 -20.12
C LYS A 186 -8.55 32.23 -18.72
N ASP A 187 -8.98 30.99 -18.55
CA ASP A 187 -9.44 30.42 -17.27
C ASP A 187 -8.28 29.99 -16.32
N ARG A 188 -7.08 30.51 -16.55
CA ARG A 188 -5.86 30.16 -15.78
C ARG A 188 -5.99 30.28 -14.25
N LYS A 189 -6.90 31.10 -13.74
CA LYS A 189 -7.06 31.41 -12.31
C LYS A 189 -7.97 30.43 -11.54
N ARG A 190 -8.66 29.50 -12.22
CA ARG A 190 -9.64 28.60 -11.59
C ARG A 190 -9.18 27.16 -11.43
N HIS A 191 -7.94 26.81 -11.86
CA HIS A 191 -7.44 25.43 -11.91
C HIS A 191 -6.12 25.23 -11.16
N VAL A 192 -5.90 26.01 -10.09
CA VAL A 192 -4.80 25.78 -9.12
C VAL A 192 -5.39 25.24 -7.83
#